data_e464a6770a55df20ddc23d1f3e516e49
#
_entry.id   e464a6770a55df20ddc23d1f3e516e49
#
_cell.length_a   1.000
_cell.length_b   1.000
_cell.length_c   1.000
_cell.angle_alpha   90.00
_cell.angle_beta   90.00
_cell.angle_gamma   90.00
#
_symmetry.space_group_name_H-M   'P 1'
#
loop_
_entity.id
_entity.type
_entity.pdbx_description
1 polymer ?
#
loop_
_entity_poly.entity_id
_entity_poly.type
_entity_poly.pdbx_seq_one_letter_code
_entity_poly.pdbx_strand_id
1 'polypeptide(L)'
;MNAPRFDKTRLPSRHVTEGPARAPHRSYYYAMGMTEEEIHQPLVGVATCWNEAAPCNIALNRQAQAVKMGVKREFGTPREFTTITVTDGIAMGHEGMRSSLASREAIADTVELTVRGHCYDAIVGLAGCDKSLPGMMMAMIRLNVPSVFLYGGSILPGRLDGKDVTVQDVFEAVGQHQAGNMTTCELEKLEAVACPSAGACGGQFTANTMACVSEAIGLALPNSAGAPAPYESRDAYAEASGAAVMNLIEKNICARDIVTRKSLENAARIVACTGGSTNAGLHLPAMAHEAGIDFFLDDVCEIFRDTPYFVDLKPGGQYVAKDMYEAGGVPVVMKELRKAGLIHEDCMTATGYSIGEELDKNTLEADGRVIYPVETPLSKTGGVVGLKGNLAPEGAIVKIAGMAEEHLSFTGPARVFECEQDAFEAVQNRAYEEGDVFVIRNEGPAGGPGMREMLATTAALSGQGMGKKVALITDGRFSGATRGFCVGHVGPEAAHGGPIALLKDGDTITINAMEGTISVDLSDAELEQRKADWTGARPTIYGAGALWKYAQLVGPTYLGAVTHPGGKAEGHAYMDL
;
A
#
# COMPACT_ATOMS: atom_id res chain seq x y z
N MET A 1 28.03 38.19 11.55
CA MET A 1 27.13 37.40 10.70
C MET A 1 26.97 36.06 11.39
N ASN A 2 25.77 35.68 11.77
CA ASN A 2 25.54 34.33 12.30
C ASN A 2 25.87 33.32 11.19
N ALA A 3 26.49 32.19 11.54
CA ALA A 3 26.74 31.13 10.57
C ALA A 3 25.40 30.73 9.91
N PRO A 4 25.38 30.43 8.60
CA PRO A 4 24.16 30.00 7.94
C PRO A 4 23.65 28.71 8.62
N ARG A 5 22.34 28.60 8.81
CA ARG A 5 21.70 27.44 9.46
C ARG A 5 22.04 26.12 8.74
N PHE A 6 22.24 26.17 7.43
CA PHE A 6 22.54 25.01 6.61
C PHE A 6 23.91 25.14 5.93
N ASP A 7 24.70 24.10 5.99
CA ASP A 7 25.99 24.02 5.28
C ASP A 7 25.76 23.54 3.82
N LYS A 8 25.59 24.50 2.91
CA LYS A 8 25.35 24.23 1.48
C LYS A 8 26.42 23.33 0.84
N THR A 9 27.67 23.36 1.34
CA THR A 9 28.75 22.55 0.77
C THR A 9 28.55 21.04 0.96
N ARG A 10 27.69 20.65 1.88
CA ARG A 10 27.32 19.24 2.16
C ARG A 10 26.08 18.78 1.41
N LEU A 11 25.35 19.69 0.75
CA LEU A 11 24.07 19.41 0.11
C LEU A 11 24.24 19.08 -1.38
N PRO A 12 23.49 18.13 -1.95
CA PRO A 12 23.50 17.80 -3.37
C PRO A 12 23.30 19.01 -4.29
N SER A 13 22.45 19.96 -3.91
CA SER A 13 22.14 21.13 -4.72
C SER A 13 23.33 22.07 -4.96
N ARG A 14 24.45 21.93 -4.21
CA ARG A 14 25.70 22.64 -4.53
C ARG A 14 26.18 22.39 -5.95
N HIS A 15 25.91 21.20 -6.50
CA HIS A 15 26.28 20.81 -7.87
C HIS A 15 25.56 21.62 -8.95
N VAL A 16 24.51 22.36 -8.61
CA VAL A 16 23.74 23.22 -9.53
C VAL A 16 23.68 24.70 -9.08
N THR A 17 24.12 25.01 -7.85
CA THR A 17 24.01 26.38 -7.33
C THR A 17 25.36 27.04 -7.04
N GLU A 18 26.42 26.29 -6.68
CA GLU A 18 27.66 26.90 -6.14
C GLU A 18 28.78 27.02 -7.18
N GLY A 19 29.52 28.11 -7.10
CA GLY A 19 30.69 28.39 -7.92
C GLY A 19 30.44 28.96 -9.31
N PRO A 20 31.47 29.50 -9.99
CA PRO A 20 31.33 30.16 -11.30
C PRO A 20 30.87 29.21 -12.41
N ALA A 21 31.26 27.94 -12.39
CA ALA A 21 30.89 26.94 -13.37
C ALA A 21 29.36 26.67 -13.40
N ARG A 22 28.65 27.04 -12.32
CA ARG A 22 27.18 26.86 -12.19
C ARG A 22 26.38 28.13 -12.57
N ALA A 23 27.03 29.15 -13.10
CA ALA A 23 26.33 30.35 -13.60
C ALA A 23 25.22 30.03 -14.63
N PRO A 24 25.40 29.13 -15.61
CA PRO A 24 24.30 28.75 -16.51
C PRO A 24 23.08 28.16 -15.77
N HIS A 25 23.29 27.32 -14.76
CA HIS A 25 22.21 26.73 -13.95
C HIS A 25 21.46 27.84 -13.19
N ARG A 26 22.17 28.76 -12.54
CA ARG A 26 21.55 29.89 -11.82
C ARG A 26 20.77 30.81 -12.77
N SER A 27 21.19 30.95 -14.04
CA SER A 27 20.44 31.70 -15.04
C SER A 27 19.05 31.12 -15.26
N TYR A 28 18.89 29.78 -15.24
CA TYR A 28 17.56 29.14 -15.29
C TYR A 28 16.75 29.38 -14.01
N TYR A 29 17.39 29.38 -12.84
CA TYR A 29 16.72 29.68 -11.59
C TYR A 29 16.21 31.13 -11.55
N TYR A 30 16.99 32.11 -12.01
CA TYR A 30 16.51 33.50 -12.19
C TYR A 30 15.35 33.57 -13.18
N ALA A 31 15.39 32.84 -14.28
CA ALA A 31 14.28 32.78 -15.24
C ALA A 31 12.98 32.24 -14.65
N MET A 32 13.09 31.37 -13.62
CA MET A 32 11.94 30.87 -12.85
C MET A 32 11.51 31.83 -11.71
N GLY A 33 12.10 33.01 -11.62
CA GLY A 33 11.75 34.05 -10.63
C GLY A 33 12.36 33.82 -9.25
N MET A 34 13.39 32.96 -9.11
CA MET A 34 14.08 32.78 -7.84
C MET A 34 15.01 33.96 -7.54
N THR A 35 15.06 34.35 -6.28
CA THR A 35 16.02 35.32 -5.79
C THR A 35 17.40 34.68 -5.57
N GLU A 36 18.45 35.47 -5.44
CA GLU A 36 19.79 34.97 -5.10
C GLU A 36 19.79 34.22 -3.77
N GLU A 37 19.05 34.70 -2.77
CA GLU A 37 18.89 34.04 -1.47
C GLU A 37 18.26 32.66 -1.63
N GLU A 38 17.14 32.54 -2.37
CA GLU A 38 16.44 31.27 -2.60
C GLU A 38 17.31 30.25 -3.35
N ILE A 39 18.20 30.69 -4.26
CA ILE A 39 19.11 29.81 -4.99
C ILE A 39 20.13 29.13 -4.03
N HIS A 40 20.58 29.88 -3.02
CA HIS A 40 21.58 29.39 -2.07
C HIS A 40 20.98 28.71 -0.82
N GLN A 41 19.65 28.69 -0.67
CA GLN A 41 18.96 27.86 0.34
C GLN A 41 18.94 26.38 -0.05
N PRO A 42 18.66 25.44 0.88
CA PRO A 42 18.40 24.06 0.53
C PRO A 42 17.24 23.93 -0.46
N LEU A 43 17.44 23.17 -1.53
CA LEU A 43 16.40 22.91 -2.54
C LEU A 43 15.59 21.67 -2.15
N VAL A 44 14.31 21.85 -1.85
CA VAL A 44 13.43 20.77 -1.39
C VAL A 44 12.46 20.38 -2.52
N GLY A 45 12.54 19.13 -2.98
CA GLY A 45 11.56 18.58 -3.91
C GLY A 45 10.21 18.38 -3.21
N VAL A 46 9.13 18.90 -3.78
CA VAL A 46 7.76 18.63 -3.36
C VAL A 46 7.12 17.76 -4.43
N ALA A 47 7.24 16.43 -4.26
CA ALA A 47 6.73 15.46 -5.19
C ALA A 47 5.23 15.22 -4.94
N THR A 48 4.40 15.33 -5.94
CA THR A 48 2.96 15.12 -5.80
C THR A 48 2.42 14.20 -6.87
N CYS A 49 1.49 13.32 -6.49
CA CYS A 49 0.70 12.50 -7.39
C CYS A 49 -0.60 13.22 -7.82
N TRP A 50 -0.65 14.54 -7.77
CA TRP A 50 -1.82 15.31 -8.13
C TRP A 50 -2.28 15.04 -9.57
N ASN A 51 -3.55 14.81 -9.72
CA ASN A 51 -4.27 14.78 -10.99
C ASN A 51 -5.78 14.94 -10.74
N GLU A 52 -6.55 15.14 -11.81
CA GLU A 52 -8.01 15.24 -11.77
C GLU A 52 -8.71 13.90 -12.06
N ALA A 53 -7.97 12.81 -12.20
CA ALA A 53 -8.50 11.51 -12.58
C ALA A 53 -9.18 10.76 -11.42
N ALA A 54 -8.95 11.18 -10.17
CA ALA A 54 -9.47 10.45 -9.02
C ALA A 54 -9.67 11.34 -7.78
N PRO A 55 -10.67 11.05 -6.94
CA PRO A 55 -10.94 11.83 -5.73
C PRO A 55 -9.78 11.81 -4.73
N CYS A 56 -8.97 10.75 -4.70
CA CYS A 56 -7.81 10.64 -3.83
C CYS A 56 -6.68 11.61 -4.16
N ASN A 57 -6.64 12.18 -5.38
CA ASN A 57 -5.54 13.01 -5.86
C ASN A 57 -5.90 14.49 -6.03
N ILE A 58 -7.18 14.83 -6.20
CA ILE A 58 -7.60 16.20 -6.52
C ILE A 58 -7.26 17.24 -5.43
N ALA A 59 -7.11 16.82 -4.17
CA ALA A 59 -6.75 17.71 -3.06
C ALA A 59 -5.24 17.90 -2.88
N LEU A 60 -4.40 17.11 -3.55
CA LEU A 60 -2.95 17.13 -3.35
C LEU A 60 -2.29 18.45 -3.78
N ASN A 61 -2.84 19.13 -4.78
CA ASN A 61 -2.36 20.46 -5.18
C ASN A 61 -2.47 21.47 -4.03
N ARG A 62 -3.62 21.56 -3.36
CA ARG A 62 -3.80 22.44 -2.20
C ARG A 62 -2.81 22.11 -1.09
N GLN A 63 -2.64 20.84 -0.79
CA GLN A 63 -1.72 20.37 0.25
C GLN A 63 -0.25 20.67 -0.11
N ALA A 64 0.12 20.56 -1.38
CA ALA A 64 1.47 20.92 -1.83
C ALA A 64 1.79 22.41 -1.58
N GLN A 65 0.80 23.31 -1.72
CA GLN A 65 0.99 24.73 -1.38
C GLN A 65 1.27 24.92 0.12
N ALA A 66 0.57 24.19 0.99
CA ALA A 66 0.82 24.23 2.44
C ALA A 66 2.21 23.67 2.80
N VAL A 67 2.64 22.57 2.17
CA VAL A 67 4.01 22.05 2.32
C VAL A 67 5.04 23.12 1.95
N LYS A 68 4.86 23.78 0.80
CA LYS A 68 5.77 24.84 0.35
C LYS A 68 5.85 26.01 1.34
N MET A 69 4.75 26.36 2.01
CA MET A 69 4.76 27.37 3.07
C MET A 69 5.62 26.92 4.26
N GLY A 70 5.48 25.67 4.68
CA GLY A 70 6.30 25.11 5.77
C GLY A 70 7.79 25.11 5.45
N VAL A 71 8.17 24.69 4.24
CA VAL A 71 9.57 24.74 3.77
C VAL A 71 10.12 26.17 3.76
N LYS A 72 9.37 27.12 3.19
CA LYS A 72 9.81 28.54 3.13
C LYS A 72 9.97 29.18 4.51
N ARG A 73 9.07 28.86 5.44
CA ARG A 73 9.14 29.37 6.82
C ARG A 73 10.44 28.96 7.51
N GLU A 74 10.96 27.79 7.17
CA GLU A 74 12.22 27.24 7.71
C GLU A 74 13.44 27.50 6.80
N PHE A 75 13.36 28.52 5.93
CA PHE A 75 14.46 28.97 5.05
C PHE A 75 14.92 27.91 4.03
N GLY A 76 14.01 27.13 3.49
CA GLY A 76 14.23 26.25 2.34
C GLY A 76 13.53 26.77 1.09
N THR A 77 13.99 26.33 -0.07
CA THR A 77 13.40 26.67 -1.38
C THR A 77 12.67 25.45 -1.95
N PRO A 78 11.33 25.42 -1.88
CA PRO A 78 10.56 24.27 -2.37
C PRO A 78 10.43 24.31 -3.90
N ARG A 79 10.54 23.13 -4.52
CA ARG A 79 10.32 22.91 -5.96
C ARG A 79 9.30 21.79 -6.15
N GLU A 80 8.10 22.16 -6.57
CA GLU A 80 7.00 21.23 -6.83
C GLU A 80 7.15 20.59 -8.20
N PHE A 81 6.92 19.27 -8.25
CA PHE A 81 6.82 18.50 -9.48
C PHE A 81 5.80 17.36 -9.29
N THR A 82 5.28 16.84 -10.42
CA THR A 82 4.27 15.80 -10.40
C THR A 82 4.79 14.49 -10.93
N THR A 83 4.28 13.39 -10.38
CA THR A 83 4.36 12.04 -10.93
C THR A 83 2.96 11.49 -11.20
N ILE A 84 2.88 10.31 -11.79
CA ILE A 84 1.61 9.68 -12.17
C ILE A 84 0.88 9.07 -10.96
N THR A 85 -0.41 8.76 -11.15
CA THR A 85 -1.18 7.80 -10.35
C THR A 85 -2.18 7.09 -11.24
N VAL A 86 -2.32 5.79 -11.03
CA VAL A 86 -3.46 5.00 -11.51
C VAL A 86 -4.34 4.71 -10.30
N THR A 87 -5.62 5.06 -10.38
CA THR A 87 -6.56 4.87 -9.28
C THR A 87 -7.20 3.50 -9.36
N ASP A 88 -6.95 2.67 -8.34
CA ASP A 88 -7.46 1.31 -8.28
C ASP A 88 -8.99 1.27 -8.37
N GLY A 89 -9.70 2.17 -7.69
CA GLY A 89 -11.15 2.22 -7.71
C GLY A 89 -11.78 2.43 -9.10
N ILE A 90 -11.12 3.19 -9.99
CA ILE A 90 -11.58 3.40 -11.37
C ILE A 90 -11.05 2.31 -12.30
N ALA A 91 -9.86 1.79 -12.03
CA ALA A 91 -9.24 0.74 -12.83
C ALA A 91 -9.81 -0.67 -12.54
N MET A 92 -10.52 -0.84 -11.42
CA MET A 92 -11.06 -2.12 -10.96
C MET A 92 -12.07 -2.73 -11.95
N GLY A 93 -11.97 -4.04 -12.17
CA GLY A 93 -12.91 -4.80 -13.00
C GLY A 93 -12.70 -4.68 -14.51
N HIS A 94 -11.64 -4.03 -14.96
CA HIS A 94 -11.29 -3.97 -16.39
C HIS A 94 -9.76 -3.98 -16.60
N GLU A 95 -9.32 -3.99 -17.86
CA GLU A 95 -7.92 -4.12 -18.25
C GLU A 95 -6.99 -3.05 -17.65
N GLY A 96 -7.49 -1.84 -17.38
CA GLY A 96 -6.75 -0.75 -16.75
C GLY A 96 -6.14 -1.12 -15.39
N MET A 97 -6.69 -2.11 -14.68
CA MET A 97 -6.19 -2.54 -13.38
C MET A 97 -4.76 -3.11 -13.44
N ARG A 98 -4.32 -3.63 -14.58
CA ARG A 98 -2.94 -4.07 -14.78
C ARG A 98 -1.92 -2.93 -14.73
N SER A 99 -2.35 -1.70 -15.02
CA SER A 99 -1.50 -0.52 -14.90
C SER A 99 -1.27 -0.09 -13.45
N SER A 100 -2.10 -0.53 -12.51
CA SER A 100 -2.06 -0.08 -11.12
C SER A 100 -0.73 -0.43 -10.45
N LEU A 101 -0.36 -1.70 -10.29
CA LEU A 101 0.91 -2.06 -9.62
C LEU A 101 2.13 -1.61 -10.41
N ALA A 102 2.09 -1.68 -11.74
CA ALA A 102 3.19 -1.18 -12.58
C ALA A 102 3.44 0.32 -12.35
N SER A 103 2.41 1.11 -12.02
CA SER A 103 2.56 2.52 -11.69
C SER A 103 3.36 2.76 -10.40
N ARG A 104 3.39 1.82 -9.45
CA ARG A 104 4.20 1.90 -8.23
C ARG A 104 5.69 2.07 -8.57
N GLU A 105 6.19 1.25 -9.47
CA GLU A 105 7.57 1.30 -9.96
C GLU A 105 7.82 2.60 -10.74
N ALA A 106 6.91 2.94 -11.67
CA ALA A 106 7.03 4.17 -12.46
C ALA A 106 7.02 5.43 -11.60
N ILE A 107 6.27 5.47 -10.51
CA ILE A 107 6.28 6.58 -9.54
C ILE A 107 7.65 6.67 -8.88
N ALA A 108 8.18 5.56 -8.37
CA ALA A 108 9.49 5.53 -7.75
C ALA A 108 10.59 6.00 -8.72
N ASP A 109 10.57 5.51 -9.95
CA ASP A 109 11.54 5.86 -11.00
C ASP A 109 11.45 7.33 -11.40
N THR A 110 10.26 7.88 -11.62
CA THR A 110 10.12 9.29 -12.04
C THR A 110 10.49 10.27 -10.95
N VAL A 111 10.20 9.96 -9.69
CA VAL A 111 10.61 10.77 -8.55
C VAL A 111 12.14 10.71 -8.40
N GLU A 112 12.74 9.52 -8.48
CA GLU A 112 14.19 9.35 -8.45
C GLU A 112 14.88 10.18 -9.54
N LEU A 113 14.47 10.04 -10.80
CA LEU A 113 15.04 10.76 -11.94
C LEU A 113 14.94 12.28 -11.76
N THR A 114 13.81 12.76 -11.24
CA THR A 114 13.61 14.20 -11.01
C THR A 114 14.52 14.73 -9.91
N VAL A 115 14.56 14.06 -8.76
CA VAL A 115 15.36 14.49 -7.61
C VAL A 115 16.86 14.45 -7.92
N ARG A 116 17.34 13.35 -8.52
CA ARG A 116 18.74 13.21 -8.90
C ARG A 116 19.14 14.20 -10.00
N GLY A 117 18.32 14.33 -11.05
CA GLY A 117 18.61 15.22 -12.18
C GLY A 117 18.65 16.70 -11.82
N HIS A 118 17.91 17.13 -10.79
CA HIS A 118 17.91 18.50 -10.30
C HIS A 118 18.68 18.69 -8.99
N CYS A 119 19.34 17.67 -8.48
CA CYS A 119 20.14 17.68 -7.27
C CYS A 119 19.36 18.25 -6.05
N TYR A 120 18.10 17.84 -5.84
CA TYR A 120 17.36 18.29 -4.66
C TYR A 120 17.93 17.67 -3.38
N ASP A 121 17.98 18.47 -2.31
CA ASP A 121 18.62 18.13 -1.04
C ASP A 121 17.74 17.27 -0.14
N ALA A 122 16.43 17.36 -0.34
CA ALA A 122 15.42 16.67 0.45
C ALA A 122 14.11 16.55 -0.35
N ILE A 123 13.17 15.75 0.14
CA ILE A 123 11.86 15.53 -0.50
C ILE A 123 10.73 15.51 0.51
N VAL A 124 9.62 16.19 0.18
CA VAL A 124 8.31 15.91 0.77
C VAL A 124 7.44 15.29 -0.31
N GLY A 125 6.99 14.06 -0.09
CA GLY A 125 6.21 13.31 -1.06
C GLY A 125 4.76 13.18 -0.67
N LEU A 126 3.86 13.64 -1.55
CA LEU A 126 2.42 13.62 -1.37
C LEU A 126 1.79 12.57 -2.27
N ALA A 127 1.04 11.64 -1.65
CA ALA A 127 0.35 10.58 -2.37
C ALA A 127 -1.04 10.30 -1.78
N GLY A 128 -1.99 9.89 -2.61
CA GLY A 128 -3.38 9.71 -2.21
C GLY A 128 -4.00 8.36 -2.55
N CYS A 129 -3.35 7.49 -3.35
CA CYS A 129 -3.96 6.26 -3.85
C CYS A 129 -3.10 5.03 -3.58
N ASP A 130 -3.69 3.84 -3.69
CA ASP A 130 -3.17 2.53 -3.30
C ASP A 130 -1.70 2.29 -3.65
N LYS A 131 -1.31 2.58 -4.88
CA LYS A 131 0.05 2.30 -5.38
C LYS A 131 0.96 3.52 -5.33
N SER A 132 0.37 4.73 -5.25
CA SER A 132 1.15 5.95 -5.14
C SER A 132 1.78 6.12 -3.75
N LEU A 133 1.13 5.62 -2.67
CA LEU A 133 1.72 5.66 -1.33
C LEU A 133 3.02 4.83 -1.27
N PRO A 134 2.99 3.51 -1.54
CA PRO A 134 4.22 2.72 -1.50
C PRO A 134 5.24 3.18 -2.55
N GLY A 135 4.84 3.56 -3.77
CA GLY A 135 5.76 4.06 -4.79
C GLY A 135 6.51 5.32 -4.37
N MET A 136 5.83 6.27 -3.72
CA MET A 136 6.46 7.47 -3.18
C MET A 136 7.42 7.15 -2.02
N MET A 137 7.03 6.27 -1.09
CA MET A 137 7.91 5.83 0.00
C MET A 137 9.12 5.05 -0.53
N MET A 138 8.94 4.18 -1.55
CA MET A 138 10.04 3.51 -2.25
C MET A 138 11.04 4.50 -2.84
N ALA A 139 10.56 5.56 -3.52
CA ALA A 139 11.43 6.61 -4.05
C ALA A 139 12.26 7.30 -2.96
N MET A 140 11.65 7.65 -1.82
CA MET A 140 12.34 8.28 -0.69
C MET A 140 13.44 7.38 -0.12
N ILE A 141 13.13 6.09 0.06
CA ILE A 141 14.07 5.10 0.59
C ILE A 141 15.22 4.87 -0.39
N ARG A 142 14.93 4.77 -1.70
CA ARG A 142 15.92 4.61 -2.77
C ARG A 142 16.87 5.79 -2.85
N LEU A 143 16.33 7.00 -2.84
CA LEU A 143 17.09 8.25 -2.87
C LEU A 143 17.96 8.45 -1.63
N ASN A 144 17.49 7.99 -0.47
CA ASN A 144 18.14 8.14 0.81
C ASN A 144 18.57 9.58 1.14
N VAL A 145 17.66 10.53 0.89
CA VAL A 145 17.78 11.93 1.30
C VAL A 145 16.82 12.20 2.47
N PRO A 146 16.97 13.32 3.21
CA PRO A 146 15.98 13.75 4.19
C PRO A 146 14.59 13.79 3.57
N SER A 147 13.64 13.03 4.15
CA SER A 147 12.35 12.77 3.51
C SER A 147 11.21 12.78 4.51
N VAL A 148 10.09 13.39 4.14
CA VAL A 148 8.82 13.33 4.88
C VAL A 148 7.71 12.91 3.94
N PHE A 149 6.99 11.85 4.30
CA PHE A 149 5.83 11.40 3.56
C PHE A 149 4.55 12.10 4.07
N LEU A 150 3.66 12.49 3.15
CA LEU A 150 2.36 13.06 3.47
C LEU A 150 1.25 12.32 2.70
N TYR A 151 0.38 11.66 3.44
CA TYR A 151 -0.85 11.09 2.89
C TYR A 151 -1.86 12.18 2.54
N GLY A 152 -2.53 12.06 1.40
CA GLY A 152 -3.56 13.02 0.95
C GLY A 152 -4.83 13.05 1.81
N GLY A 153 -5.03 12.06 2.65
CA GLY A 153 -6.20 11.93 3.54
C GLY A 153 -7.29 11.01 2.99
N SER A 154 -8.10 10.45 3.90
CA SER A 154 -9.24 9.61 3.57
C SER A 154 -10.42 10.43 3.05
N ILE A 155 -11.28 9.79 2.25
CA ILE A 155 -12.58 10.32 1.86
C ILE A 155 -13.53 10.26 3.07
N LEU A 156 -14.49 11.20 3.15
CA LEU A 156 -15.57 11.09 4.11
C LEU A 156 -16.54 9.97 3.69
N PRO A 157 -17.16 9.24 4.63
CA PRO A 157 -18.22 8.32 4.30
C PRO A 157 -19.43 9.08 3.77
N GLY A 158 -20.15 8.49 2.83
CA GLY A 158 -21.49 8.93 2.44
C GLY A 158 -22.53 8.53 3.48
N ARG A 159 -23.75 9.04 3.35
CA ARG A 159 -24.86 8.64 4.23
C ARG A 159 -26.09 8.26 3.42
N LEU A 160 -26.57 7.05 3.69
CA LEU A 160 -27.83 6.56 3.11
C LEU A 160 -28.65 5.91 4.24
N ASP A 161 -29.91 6.32 4.38
CA ASP A 161 -30.85 5.83 5.39
C ASP A 161 -30.28 5.81 6.82
N GLY A 162 -29.51 6.88 7.17
CA GLY A 162 -28.92 7.05 8.49
C GLY A 162 -27.64 6.24 8.76
N LYS A 163 -27.16 5.46 7.78
CA LYS A 163 -25.94 4.64 7.87
C LYS A 163 -24.81 5.25 7.05
N ASP A 164 -23.59 5.05 7.52
CA ASP A 164 -22.39 5.39 6.77
C ASP A 164 -22.14 4.36 5.66
N VAL A 165 -21.95 4.85 4.43
CA VAL A 165 -21.69 4.05 3.25
C VAL A 165 -20.37 4.48 2.59
N THR A 166 -19.74 3.54 1.90
CA THR A 166 -18.47 3.72 1.20
C THR A 166 -18.55 3.11 -0.21
N VAL A 167 -17.53 3.30 -1.02
CA VAL A 167 -17.43 2.65 -2.34
C VAL A 167 -17.52 1.12 -2.26
N GLN A 168 -17.12 0.50 -1.14
CA GLN A 168 -17.29 -0.94 -0.93
C GLN A 168 -18.76 -1.35 -0.99
N ASP A 169 -19.63 -0.56 -0.33
CA ASP A 169 -21.07 -0.82 -0.32
C ASP A 169 -21.64 -0.75 -1.75
N VAL A 170 -21.10 0.10 -2.63
CA VAL A 170 -21.47 0.18 -4.04
C VAL A 170 -21.04 -1.07 -4.81
N PHE A 171 -19.82 -1.56 -4.62
CA PHE A 171 -19.35 -2.80 -5.25
C PHE A 171 -20.22 -4.01 -4.85
N GLU A 172 -20.56 -4.12 -3.56
CA GLU A 172 -21.46 -5.17 -3.06
C GLU A 172 -22.89 -5.03 -3.64
N ALA A 173 -23.36 -3.78 -3.78
CA ALA A 173 -24.69 -3.48 -4.35
C ALA A 173 -24.80 -3.88 -5.84
N VAL A 174 -23.73 -3.78 -6.61
CA VAL A 174 -23.69 -4.29 -8.01
C VAL A 174 -24.00 -5.78 -8.03
N GLY A 175 -23.40 -6.57 -7.13
CA GLY A 175 -23.70 -8.00 -7.01
C GLY A 175 -25.15 -8.29 -6.60
N GLN A 176 -25.71 -7.49 -5.68
CA GLN A 176 -27.11 -7.60 -5.26
C GLN A 176 -28.07 -7.25 -6.42
N HIS A 177 -27.76 -6.20 -7.18
CA HIS A 177 -28.53 -5.80 -8.35
C HIS A 177 -28.53 -6.91 -9.42
N GLN A 178 -27.38 -7.48 -9.73
CA GLN A 178 -27.24 -8.60 -10.68
C GLN A 178 -28.01 -9.86 -10.22
N ALA A 179 -28.09 -10.08 -8.90
CA ALA A 179 -28.88 -11.17 -8.32
C ALA A 179 -30.39 -10.89 -8.26
N GLY A 180 -30.84 -9.69 -8.65
CA GLY A 180 -32.25 -9.26 -8.59
C GLY A 180 -32.74 -8.87 -7.19
N ASN A 181 -31.84 -8.69 -6.23
CA ASN A 181 -32.13 -8.33 -4.83
C ASN A 181 -32.11 -6.81 -4.58
N MET A 182 -31.75 -6.01 -5.57
CA MET A 182 -31.71 -4.54 -5.53
C MET A 182 -32.20 -3.98 -6.87
N THR A 183 -32.99 -2.91 -6.83
CA THR A 183 -33.45 -2.21 -8.02
C THR A 183 -32.40 -1.24 -8.56
N THR A 184 -32.46 -0.87 -9.83
CA THR A 184 -31.60 0.15 -10.43
C THR A 184 -31.68 1.49 -9.68
N CYS A 185 -32.88 1.91 -9.29
CA CYS A 185 -33.08 3.16 -8.55
C CYS A 185 -32.41 3.16 -7.17
N GLU A 186 -32.39 2.02 -6.47
CA GLU A 186 -31.68 1.90 -5.18
C GLU A 186 -30.16 1.95 -5.38
N LEU A 187 -29.63 1.29 -6.43
CA LEU A 187 -28.22 1.36 -6.79
C LEU A 187 -27.80 2.79 -7.15
N GLU A 188 -28.56 3.50 -7.99
CA GLU A 188 -28.30 4.89 -8.36
C GLU A 188 -28.30 5.84 -7.15
N LYS A 189 -29.17 5.63 -6.17
CA LYS A 189 -29.16 6.41 -4.93
C LYS A 189 -27.91 6.18 -4.11
N LEU A 190 -27.44 4.93 -4.01
CA LEU A 190 -26.23 4.58 -3.26
C LEU A 190 -24.98 5.16 -3.94
N GLU A 191 -24.82 4.98 -5.26
CA GLU A 191 -23.65 5.48 -6.00
C GLU A 191 -23.51 6.99 -5.91
N ALA A 192 -24.62 7.73 -5.92
CA ALA A 192 -24.60 9.20 -5.85
C ALA A 192 -24.10 9.75 -4.51
N VAL A 193 -24.16 8.98 -3.42
CA VAL A 193 -23.83 9.45 -2.07
C VAL A 193 -22.59 8.79 -1.46
N ALA A 194 -22.13 7.66 -1.99
CA ALA A 194 -21.10 6.84 -1.35
C ALA A 194 -19.72 7.53 -1.25
N CYS A 195 -19.41 8.45 -2.18
CA CYS A 195 -18.12 9.14 -2.27
C CYS A 195 -18.32 10.68 -2.28
N PRO A 196 -18.63 11.31 -1.12
CA PRO A 196 -19.10 12.71 -1.09
C PRO A 196 -17.99 13.76 -1.10
N SER A 197 -16.70 13.40 -1.05
CA SER A 197 -15.61 14.36 -0.91
C SER A 197 -14.36 13.95 -1.67
N ALA A 198 -13.35 14.83 -1.71
CA ALA A 198 -11.99 14.43 -2.02
C ALA A 198 -11.45 13.47 -0.97
N GLY A 199 -10.44 12.68 -1.33
CA GLY A 199 -9.75 11.75 -0.45
C GLY A 199 -9.67 10.34 -1.01
N ALA A 200 -8.87 9.50 -0.36
CA ALA A 200 -8.74 8.09 -0.69
C ALA A 200 -9.87 7.27 -0.06
N CYS A 201 -9.73 5.94 0.01
CA CYS A 201 -10.79 5.05 0.50
C CYS A 201 -11.29 5.40 1.91
N GLY A 202 -12.59 5.20 2.17
CA GLY A 202 -13.20 5.45 3.48
C GLY A 202 -12.97 4.35 4.53
N GLY A 203 -12.54 3.15 4.13
CA GLY A 203 -12.24 2.02 5.04
C GLY A 203 -10.74 1.72 5.13
N GLN A 204 -10.38 0.69 5.91
CA GLN A 204 -9.00 0.20 6.05
C GLN A 204 -8.62 -0.66 4.84
N PHE A 205 -8.73 -0.07 3.64
CA PHE A 205 -8.29 -0.60 2.37
C PHE A 205 -6.81 -0.27 2.17
N THR A 206 -6.26 -0.54 0.98
CA THR A 206 -4.80 -0.44 0.79
C THR A 206 -4.26 0.97 1.04
N ALA A 207 -4.92 2.03 0.57
CA ALA A 207 -4.44 3.40 0.76
C ALA A 207 -4.34 3.77 2.25
N ASN A 208 -5.39 3.55 3.06
CA ASN A 208 -5.36 3.83 4.49
C ASN A 208 -4.40 2.89 5.24
N THR A 209 -4.28 1.62 4.83
CA THR A 209 -3.27 0.69 5.38
C THR A 209 -1.86 1.25 5.19
N MET A 210 -1.50 1.68 3.97
CA MET A 210 -0.17 2.22 3.70
C MET A 210 0.04 3.61 4.31
N ALA A 211 -1.02 4.37 4.53
CA ALA A 211 -0.97 5.60 5.32
C ALA A 211 -0.62 5.29 6.79
N CYS A 212 -1.29 4.32 7.43
CA CYS A 212 -0.93 3.87 8.77
C CYS A 212 0.51 3.34 8.84
N VAL A 213 0.94 2.58 7.83
CA VAL A 213 2.33 2.13 7.67
C VAL A 213 3.30 3.30 7.65
N SER A 214 2.98 4.39 6.94
CA SER A 214 3.87 5.55 6.83
C SER A 214 4.17 6.23 8.17
N GLU A 215 3.19 6.25 9.09
CA GLU A 215 3.42 6.72 10.47
C GLU A 215 4.20 5.69 11.30
N ALA A 216 3.80 4.42 11.26
CA ALA A 216 4.42 3.38 12.08
C ALA A 216 5.88 3.11 11.71
N ILE A 217 6.25 3.28 10.44
CA ILE A 217 7.64 3.20 9.98
C ILE A 217 8.44 4.46 10.31
N GLY A 218 7.76 5.57 10.64
CA GLY A 218 8.35 6.84 11.02
C GLY A 218 8.52 7.86 9.87
N LEU A 219 8.12 7.56 8.63
CA LEU A 219 8.27 8.48 7.48
C LEU A 219 7.24 9.62 7.46
N ALA A 220 6.10 9.49 8.15
CA ALA A 220 5.06 10.51 8.24
C ALA A 220 4.97 11.07 9.67
N LEU A 221 4.42 12.27 9.79
CA LEU A 221 4.21 12.88 11.10
C LEU A 221 3.09 12.16 11.88
N PRO A 222 3.21 12.05 13.22
CA PRO A 222 2.18 11.43 14.05
C PRO A 222 0.77 11.98 13.79
N ASN A 223 -0.20 11.08 13.67
CA ASN A 223 -1.61 11.35 13.39
C ASN A 223 -1.92 11.98 12.02
N SER A 224 -0.92 12.12 11.14
CA SER A 224 -1.13 12.67 9.80
C SER A 224 -1.79 11.68 8.85
N ALA A 225 -1.67 10.38 9.07
CA ALA A 225 -2.30 9.35 8.24
C ALA A 225 -3.83 9.35 8.34
N GLY A 226 -4.38 9.69 9.52
CA GLY A 226 -5.81 9.55 9.79
C GLY A 226 -6.69 10.69 9.29
N ALA A 227 -6.17 11.94 9.24
CA ALA A 227 -6.98 13.12 8.97
C ALA A 227 -7.65 13.07 7.59
N PRO A 228 -9.01 13.19 7.49
CA PRO A 228 -9.70 13.21 6.21
C PRO A 228 -9.22 14.34 5.28
N ALA A 229 -9.25 14.10 3.97
CA ALA A 229 -8.75 15.06 2.97
C ALA A 229 -9.41 16.45 3.00
N PRO A 230 -10.74 16.60 3.26
CA PRO A 230 -11.39 17.90 3.32
C PRO A 230 -11.20 18.66 4.64
N TYR A 231 -10.58 18.04 5.68
CA TYR A 231 -10.40 18.70 6.98
C TYR A 231 -9.29 19.76 6.94
N GLU A 232 -9.47 20.87 7.65
CA GLU A 232 -8.45 21.93 7.79
C GLU A 232 -7.16 21.42 8.46
N SER A 233 -7.28 20.44 9.39
CA SER A 233 -6.13 19.78 10.01
C SER A 233 -5.17 19.17 8.97
N ARG A 234 -5.67 18.80 7.79
CA ARG A 234 -4.84 18.26 6.70
C ARG A 234 -3.81 19.28 6.21
N ASP A 235 -4.20 20.55 6.05
CA ASP A 235 -3.30 21.61 5.62
C ASP A 235 -2.26 21.93 6.71
N ALA A 236 -2.64 21.84 7.98
CA ALA A 236 -1.70 22.00 9.11
C ALA A 236 -0.64 20.88 9.12
N TYR A 237 -1.01 19.61 8.87
CA TYR A 237 -0.04 18.52 8.71
C TYR A 237 0.86 18.71 7.49
N ALA A 238 0.31 19.26 6.39
CA ALA A 238 1.09 19.54 5.20
C ALA A 238 2.15 20.62 5.46
N GLU A 239 1.78 21.73 6.11
CA GLU A 239 2.72 22.78 6.51
C GLU A 239 3.78 22.25 7.50
N ALA A 240 3.35 21.48 8.50
CA ALA A 240 4.26 20.85 9.45
C ALA A 240 5.24 19.88 8.79
N SER A 241 4.80 19.12 7.76
CA SER A 241 5.69 18.23 6.99
C SER A 241 6.77 19.01 6.24
N GLY A 242 6.43 20.18 5.68
CA GLY A 242 7.41 21.09 5.09
C GLY A 242 8.43 21.61 6.09
N ALA A 243 8.03 21.92 7.31
CA ALA A 243 8.94 22.33 8.38
C ALA A 243 9.80 21.16 8.89
N ALA A 244 9.20 19.96 9.00
CA ALA A 244 9.90 18.76 9.49
C ALA A 244 11.03 18.34 8.56
N VAL A 245 10.86 18.39 7.23
CA VAL A 245 11.95 18.03 6.31
C VAL A 245 13.16 18.95 6.44
N MET A 246 12.95 20.23 6.76
CA MET A 246 14.04 21.17 7.02
C MET A 246 14.81 20.82 8.31
N ASN A 247 14.10 20.36 9.35
CA ASN A 247 14.74 19.85 10.58
C ASN A 247 15.56 18.57 10.30
N LEU A 248 15.06 17.68 9.41
CA LEU A 248 15.82 16.49 9.01
C LEU A 248 17.11 16.85 8.24
N ILE A 249 17.08 17.87 7.37
CA ILE A 249 18.29 18.38 6.70
C ILE A 249 19.30 18.86 7.77
N GLU A 250 18.87 19.66 8.74
CA GLU A 250 19.72 20.19 9.80
C GLU A 250 20.37 19.09 10.65
N LYS A 251 19.57 18.05 10.98
CA LYS A 251 20.02 16.89 11.76
C LYS A 251 20.76 15.84 10.91
N ASN A 252 20.78 15.99 9.58
CA ASN A 252 21.32 15.02 8.64
C ASN A 252 20.70 13.61 8.81
N ILE A 253 19.37 13.56 8.97
CA ILE A 253 18.60 12.31 9.07
C ILE A 253 18.00 12.02 7.70
N CYS A 254 18.39 10.90 7.10
CA CYS A 254 17.93 10.45 5.79
C CYS A 254 16.86 9.34 5.91
N ALA A 255 16.20 8.99 4.80
CA ALA A 255 15.12 8.02 4.79
C ALA A 255 15.54 6.63 5.34
N ARG A 256 16.78 6.17 5.09
CA ARG A 256 17.27 4.86 5.59
C ARG A 256 17.72 4.89 7.06
N ASP A 257 17.85 6.08 7.68
CA ASP A 257 18.01 6.19 9.14
C ASP A 257 16.67 5.96 9.85
N ILE A 258 15.56 6.20 9.16
CA ILE A 258 14.19 5.99 9.62
C ILE A 258 13.71 4.57 9.29
N VAL A 259 13.92 4.15 8.03
CA VAL A 259 13.47 2.84 7.56
C VAL A 259 14.50 1.78 7.87
N THR A 260 14.28 1.06 8.94
CA THR A 260 15.12 -0.02 9.46
C THR A 260 14.33 -1.32 9.55
N ARG A 261 15.00 -2.44 9.83
CA ARG A 261 14.30 -3.72 10.09
C ARG A 261 13.25 -3.55 11.20
N LYS A 262 13.58 -2.89 12.30
CA LYS A 262 12.69 -2.64 13.43
C LYS A 262 11.47 -1.81 13.05
N SER A 263 11.67 -0.74 12.26
CA SER A 263 10.54 0.10 11.84
C SER A 263 9.62 -0.60 10.82
N LEU A 264 10.15 -1.51 9.99
CA LEU A 264 9.34 -2.38 9.14
C LEU A 264 8.51 -3.37 9.97
N GLU A 265 9.05 -3.89 11.06
CA GLU A 265 8.33 -4.75 12.01
C GLU A 265 7.20 -3.97 12.70
N ASN A 266 7.44 -2.72 13.14
CA ASN A 266 6.38 -1.84 13.66
C ASN A 266 5.27 -1.63 12.62
N ALA A 267 5.65 -1.39 11.37
CA ALA A 267 4.70 -1.20 10.26
C ALA A 267 3.87 -2.46 9.99
N ALA A 268 4.48 -3.65 10.03
CA ALA A 268 3.74 -4.91 9.87
C ALA A 268 2.73 -5.12 11.00
N ARG A 269 3.08 -4.79 12.26
CA ARG A 269 2.15 -4.89 13.40
C ARG A 269 0.94 -3.98 13.26
N ILE A 270 1.12 -2.74 12.75
CA ILE A 270 -0.01 -1.83 12.48
C ILE A 270 -0.96 -2.43 11.45
N VAL A 271 -0.44 -3.07 10.40
CA VAL A 271 -1.29 -3.74 9.40
C VAL A 271 -2.09 -4.87 10.06
N ALA A 272 -1.45 -5.70 10.86
CA ALA A 272 -2.09 -6.83 11.52
C ALA A 272 -3.18 -6.40 12.50
N CYS A 273 -2.89 -5.47 13.40
CA CYS A 273 -3.83 -5.05 14.46
C CYS A 273 -5.02 -4.23 13.93
N THR A 274 -4.90 -3.61 12.75
CA THR A 274 -5.98 -2.85 12.11
C THR A 274 -6.79 -3.66 11.10
N GLY A 275 -6.47 -4.94 10.88
CA GLY A 275 -7.08 -5.74 9.83
C GLY A 275 -6.87 -5.13 8.44
N GLY A 276 -5.66 -4.64 8.18
CA GLY A 276 -5.29 -3.94 6.95
C GLY A 276 -5.35 -4.79 5.69
N SER A 277 -4.91 -4.21 4.58
CA SER A 277 -4.91 -4.87 3.27
C SER A 277 -3.78 -5.90 3.16
N THR A 278 -4.06 -7.04 2.52
CA THR A 278 -3.07 -8.05 2.13
C THR A 278 -1.97 -7.49 1.21
N ASN A 279 -2.23 -6.38 0.52
CA ASN A 279 -1.23 -5.69 -0.29
C ASN A 279 -0.01 -5.22 0.51
N ALA A 280 -0.13 -5.05 1.83
CA ALA A 280 1.02 -4.77 2.69
C ALA A 280 2.06 -5.90 2.65
N GLY A 281 1.63 -7.17 2.48
CA GLY A 281 2.52 -8.31 2.27
C GLY A 281 3.37 -8.22 0.99
N LEU A 282 2.98 -7.35 0.05
CA LEU A 282 3.76 -7.01 -1.14
C LEU A 282 4.57 -5.73 -0.96
N HIS A 283 3.98 -4.70 -0.33
CA HIS A 283 4.59 -3.37 -0.29
C HIS A 283 5.67 -3.24 0.80
N LEU A 284 5.54 -3.92 1.93
CA LEU A 284 6.58 -3.91 2.98
C LEU A 284 7.89 -4.58 2.49
N PRO A 285 7.86 -5.79 1.87
CA PRO A 285 9.04 -6.33 1.21
C PRO A 285 9.64 -5.42 0.12
N ALA A 286 8.80 -4.75 -0.69
CA ALA A 286 9.29 -3.81 -1.70
C ALA A 286 10.03 -2.62 -1.08
N MET A 287 9.51 -2.03 0.00
CA MET A 287 10.16 -0.95 0.73
C MET A 287 11.47 -1.42 1.39
N ALA A 288 11.49 -2.63 1.95
CA ALA A 288 12.69 -3.23 2.50
C ALA A 288 13.75 -3.46 1.43
N HIS A 289 13.35 -3.89 0.24
CA HIS A 289 14.21 -4.06 -0.92
C HIS A 289 14.90 -2.74 -1.32
N GLU A 290 14.17 -1.62 -1.33
CA GLU A 290 14.74 -0.28 -1.55
C GLU A 290 15.75 0.12 -0.48
N ALA A 291 15.49 -0.27 0.76
CA ALA A 291 16.41 -0.01 1.88
C ALA A 291 17.63 -0.94 1.92
N GLY A 292 17.62 -2.02 1.13
CA GLY A 292 18.64 -3.07 1.20
C GLY A 292 18.53 -3.95 2.44
N ILE A 293 17.33 -4.10 2.98
CA ILE A 293 17.02 -4.89 4.19
C ILE A 293 16.41 -6.22 3.77
N ASP A 294 16.87 -7.32 4.36
CA ASP A 294 16.25 -8.62 4.20
C ASP A 294 14.97 -8.68 5.06
N PHE A 295 13.83 -8.53 4.39
CA PHE A 295 12.50 -8.56 4.99
C PHE A 295 11.50 -9.03 3.92
N PHE A 296 10.97 -10.22 4.09
CA PHE A 296 10.21 -10.94 3.07
C PHE A 296 8.77 -11.19 3.52
N LEU A 297 7.97 -11.79 2.66
CA LEU A 297 6.58 -12.16 2.98
C LEU A 297 6.50 -13.04 4.23
N ASP A 298 7.46 -13.94 4.45
CA ASP A 298 7.50 -14.80 5.63
C ASP A 298 7.61 -14.00 6.92
N ASP A 299 8.49 -12.99 6.95
CA ASP A 299 8.65 -12.10 8.11
C ASP A 299 7.34 -11.36 8.41
N VAL A 300 6.68 -10.86 7.35
CA VAL A 300 5.37 -10.20 7.49
C VAL A 300 4.33 -11.15 8.07
N CYS A 301 4.28 -12.38 7.57
CA CYS A 301 3.32 -13.40 8.01
C CYS A 301 3.54 -13.83 9.47
N GLU A 302 4.80 -13.97 9.89
CA GLU A 302 5.16 -14.27 11.27
C GLU A 302 4.71 -13.17 12.24
N ILE A 303 5.02 -11.90 11.89
CA ILE A 303 4.60 -10.75 12.69
C ILE A 303 3.08 -10.64 12.77
N PHE A 304 2.37 -10.92 11.68
CA PHE A 304 0.91 -10.89 11.66
C PHE A 304 0.30 -11.93 12.60
N ARG A 305 0.88 -13.13 12.69
CA ARG A 305 0.43 -14.19 13.59
C ARG A 305 0.55 -13.79 15.06
N ASP A 306 1.62 -13.09 15.41
CA ASP A 306 1.96 -12.72 16.79
C ASP A 306 1.34 -11.37 17.22
N THR A 307 0.57 -10.73 16.36
CA THR A 307 -0.02 -9.41 16.64
C THR A 307 -1.54 -9.53 16.78
N PRO A 308 -2.15 -9.15 17.91
CA PRO A 308 -3.60 -9.20 18.07
C PRO A 308 -4.32 -8.20 17.17
N TYR A 309 -5.53 -8.55 16.70
CA TYR A 309 -6.43 -7.66 15.97
C TYR A 309 -7.36 -6.95 16.95
N PHE A 310 -7.29 -5.63 17.05
CA PHE A 310 -8.05 -4.85 18.03
C PHE A 310 -8.59 -3.50 17.53
N VAL A 311 -8.54 -3.23 16.23
CA VAL A 311 -9.11 -2.00 15.63
C VAL A 311 -10.26 -2.37 14.69
N ASP A 312 -11.49 -1.95 15.02
CA ASP A 312 -12.73 -2.40 14.38
C ASP A 312 -13.05 -1.57 13.13
N LEU A 313 -12.38 -1.82 12.01
CA LEU A 313 -12.50 -1.05 10.76
C LEU A 313 -13.07 -1.88 9.61
N LYS A 314 -13.91 -1.25 8.77
CA LYS A 314 -14.29 -1.80 7.46
C LYS A 314 -13.03 -2.12 6.63
N PRO A 315 -13.02 -3.26 5.88
CA PRO A 315 -14.15 -4.13 5.52
C PRO A 315 -14.44 -5.24 6.54
N GLY A 316 -13.54 -5.56 7.46
CA GLY A 316 -13.72 -6.61 8.46
C GLY A 316 -14.61 -6.22 9.62
N GLY A 317 -14.62 -4.95 9.97
CA GLY A 317 -15.35 -4.35 11.08
C GLY A 317 -16.44 -3.38 10.66
N GLN A 318 -16.82 -2.47 11.58
CA GLN A 318 -17.99 -1.61 11.45
C GLN A 318 -17.64 -0.16 11.09
N TYR A 319 -16.50 0.34 11.56
CA TYR A 319 -16.13 1.75 11.49
C TYR A 319 -15.33 2.09 10.25
N VAL A 320 -15.25 3.40 9.94
CA VAL A 320 -14.51 3.91 8.78
C VAL A 320 -13.22 4.63 9.22
N ALA A 321 -12.36 4.97 8.26
CA ALA A 321 -11.07 5.62 8.54
C ALA A 321 -11.20 6.93 9.34
N LYS A 322 -12.25 7.73 9.08
CA LYS A 322 -12.59 8.93 9.84
C LYS A 322 -12.77 8.63 11.33
N ASP A 323 -13.48 7.55 11.66
CA ASP A 323 -13.75 7.17 13.05
C ASP A 323 -12.45 6.81 13.79
N MET A 324 -11.52 6.12 13.11
CA MET A 324 -10.20 5.83 13.67
C MET A 324 -9.43 7.13 13.98
N TYR A 325 -9.45 8.11 13.08
CA TYR A 325 -8.83 9.41 13.34
C TYR A 325 -9.42 10.11 14.56
N GLU A 326 -10.74 10.13 14.67
CA GLU A 326 -11.46 10.73 15.79
C GLU A 326 -11.22 9.99 17.13
N ALA A 327 -10.93 8.68 17.08
CA ALA A 327 -10.52 7.87 18.22
C ALA A 327 -9.02 8.02 18.59
N GLY A 328 -8.28 8.91 17.92
CA GLY A 328 -6.88 9.21 18.23
C GLY A 328 -5.84 8.61 17.25
N GLY A 329 -6.29 7.88 16.23
CA GLY A 329 -5.49 7.45 15.10
C GLY A 329 -4.36 6.47 15.41
N VAL A 330 -3.39 6.41 14.52
CA VAL A 330 -2.22 5.52 14.61
C VAL A 330 -1.45 5.67 15.92
N PRO A 331 -1.24 6.88 16.51
CA PRO A 331 -0.53 7.01 17.76
C PRO A 331 -1.19 6.27 18.92
N VAL A 332 -2.53 6.23 19.00
CA VAL A 332 -3.26 5.46 20.05
C VAL A 332 -3.10 3.96 19.80
N VAL A 333 -3.19 3.50 18.55
CA VAL A 333 -2.95 2.10 18.21
C VAL A 333 -1.54 1.67 18.58
N MET A 334 -0.53 2.49 18.30
CA MET A 334 0.87 2.21 18.68
C MET A 334 1.06 2.20 20.20
N LYS A 335 0.34 3.04 20.96
CA LYS A 335 0.36 2.98 22.43
C LYS A 335 -0.17 1.64 22.95
N GLU A 336 -1.25 1.13 22.37
CA GLU A 336 -1.78 -0.19 22.73
C GLU A 336 -0.76 -1.31 22.41
N LEU A 337 -0.12 -1.29 21.25
CA LEU A 337 0.95 -2.22 20.92
C LEU A 337 2.15 -2.08 21.87
N ARG A 338 2.49 -0.86 22.31
CA ARG A 338 3.53 -0.59 23.32
C ARG A 338 3.21 -1.25 24.66
N LYS A 339 1.96 -1.17 25.13
CA LYS A 339 1.50 -1.85 26.36
C LYS A 339 1.73 -3.35 26.30
N ALA A 340 1.59 -3.95 25.13
CA ALA A 340 1.84 -5.36 24.89
C ALA A 340 3.33 -5.71 24.65
N GLY A 341 4.24 -4.73 24.65
CA GLY A 341 5.66 -4.92 24.35
C GLY A 341 5.94 -5.26 22.88
N LEU A 342 5.05 -4.84 21.97
CA LEU A 342 5.08 -5.19 20.54
C LEU A 342 5.62 -4.05 19.64
N ILE A 343 6.18 -2.96 20.18
CA ILE A 343 6.73 -1.83 19.43
C ILE A 343 8.22 -1.65 19.73
N HIS A 344 9.01 -1.39 18.70
CA HIS A 344 10.38 -0.92 18.82
C HIS A 344 10.36 0.60 18.98
N GLU A 345 10.58 1.07 20.19
CA GLU A 345 10.46 2.48 20.58
C GLU A 345 11.67 3.33 20.14
N ASP A 346 12.80 2.68 19.90
CA ASP A 346 14.07 3.32 19.54
C ASP A 346 14.16 3.71 18.05
N CYS A 347 13.16 3.43 17.24
CA CYS A 347 13.12 3.81 15.84
C CYS A 347 13.00 5.32 15.66
N MET A 348 13.81 5.89 14.77
CA MET A 348 13.77 7.32 14.41
C MET A 348 12.53 7.65 13.58
N THR A 349 12.03 8.88 13.69
CA THR A 349 10.90 9.37 12.90
C THR A 349 11.22 10.66 12.13
N ALA A 350 10.31 11.02 11.23
CA ALA A 350 10.36 12.27 10.46
C ALA A 350 10.31 13.55 11.32
N THR A 351 9.97 13.46 12.59
CA THR A 351 10.04 14.58 13.53
C THR A 351 11.48 14.81 14.04
N GLY A 352 12.35 13.83 13.85
CA GLY A 352 13.71 13.81 14.41
C GLY A 352 13.76 13.42 15.89
N TYR A 353 12.70 12.75 16.36
CA TYR A 353 12.59 12.08 17.67
C TYR A 353 12.32 10.59 17.45
N SER A 354 12.52 9.78 18.48
CA SER A 354 12.17 8.37 18.43
C SER A 354 10.66 8.15 18.54
N ILE A 355 10.19 6.97 18.13
CA ILE A 355 8.78 6.56 18.28
C ILE A 355 8.38 6.64 19.77
N GLY A 356 9.21 6.19 20.70
CA GLY A 356 8.92 6.25 22.14
C GLY A 356 8.68 7.68 22.61
N GLU A 357 9.58 8.63 22.23
CA GLU A 357 9.42 10.04 22.57
C GLU A 357 8.14 10.67 21.98
N GLU A 358 7.72 10.24 20.77
CA GLU A 358 6.46 10.72 20.19
C GLU A 358 5.24 10.13 20.90
N LEU A 359 5.28 8.86 21.26
CA LEU A 359 4.19 8.21 22.01
C LEU A 359 4.02 8.80 23.42
N ASP A 360 5.10 9.23 24.07
CA ASP A 360 5.05 9.90 25.39
C ASP A 360 4.33 11.25 25.34
N LYS A 361 4.33 11.94 24.21
CA LYS A 361 3.59 13.19 23.99
C LYS A 361 2.08 12.96 23.80
N ASN A 362 1.66 11.76 23.44
CA ASN A 362 0.26 11.44 23.16
C ASN A 362 -0.48 11.07 24.45
N THR A 363 -1.44 11.89 24.85
CA THR A 363 -2.26 11.68 26.05
C THR A 363 -3.57 10.92 25.81
N LEU A 364 -3.92 10.63 24.56
CA LEU A 364 -5.14 9.90 24.21
C LEU A 364 -4.99 8.42 24.55
N GLU A 365 -6.10 7.78 24.88
CA GLU A 365 -6.20 6.34 25.18
C GLU A 365 -7.23 5.68 24.25
N ALA A 366 -7.19 4.34 24.15
CA ALA A 366 -8.15 3.56 23.38
C ALA A 366 -9.58 3.82 23.87
N ASP A 367 -10.52 4.04 22.94
CA ASP A 367 -11.91 4.37 23.26
C ASP A 367 -12.78 3.13 23.58
N GLY A 368 -12.24 1.92 23.41
CA GLY A 368 -12.93 0.65 23.63
C GLY A 368 -14.06 0.36 22.64
N ARG A 369 -14.13 1.12 21.55
CA ARG A 369 -15.18 1.01 20.53
C ARG A 369 -14.61 0.88 19.11
N VAL A 370 -13.80 1.84 18.67
CA VAL A 370 -13.08 1.79 17.39
C VAL A 370 -11.72 1.16 17.61
N ILE A 371 -11.01 1.61 18.65
CA ILE A 371 -9.72 1.07 19.09
C ILE A 371 -9.96 0.40 20.45
N TYR A 372 -9.89 -0.92 20.49
CA TYR A 372 -10.02 -1.70 21.71
C TYR A 372 -8.70 -1.73 22.48
N PRO A 373 -8.72 -1.83 23.82
CA PRO A 373 -7.53 -2.15 24.59
C PRO A 373 -6.90 -3.47 24.12
N VAL A 374 -5.58 -3.52 24.04
CA VAL A 374 -4.86 -4.70 23.57
C VAL A 374 -5.08 -5.94 24.44
N GLU A 375 -5.46 -5.74 25.71
CA GLU A 375 -5.80 -6.83 26.64
C GLU A 375 -7.14 -7.51 26.30
N THR A 376 -8.02 -6.82 25.55
CA THR A 376 -9.34 -7.32 25.14
C THR A 376 -9.52 -7.19 23.61
N PRO A 377 -8.66 -7.85 22.82
CA PRO A 377 -8.67 -7.71 21.37
C PRO A 377 -9.90 -8.40 20.75
N LEU A 378 -10.24 -8.01 19.53
CA LEU A 378 -11.26 -8.69 18.71
C LEU A 378 -10.83 -10.09 18.29
N SER A 379 -9.51 -10.30 18.10
CA SER A 379 -8.88 -11.59 17.87
C SER A 379 -7.47 -11.60 18.46
N LYS A 380 -7.02 -12.76 18.94
CA LYS A 380 -5.66 -12.96 19.47
C LYS A 380 -4.59 -12.95 18.38
N THR A 381 -4.97 -13.18 17.13
CA THR A 381 -4.10 -13.14 15.95
C THR A 381 -4.51 -11.98 15.05
N GLY A 382 -3.60 -11.52 14.22
CA GLY A 382 -3.86 -10.43 13.29
C GLY A 382 -5.01 -10.72 12.32
N GLY A 383 -5.61 -9.65 11.80
CA GLY A 383 -6.70 -9.75 10.81
C GLY A 383 -6.25 -10.25 9.43
N VAL A 384 -4.95 -10.54 9.28
CA VAL A 384 -4.32 -11.07 8.05
C VAL A 384 -3.36 -12.19 8.45
N VAL A 385 -3.37 -13.29 7.71
CA VAL A 385 -2.56 -14.48 8.01
C VAL A 385 -1.80 -14.92 6.76
N GLY A 386 -0.54 -15.37 6.99
CA GLY A 386 0.25 -16.05 5.97
C GLY A 386 -0.03 -17.55 5.95
N LEU A 387 0.02 -18.12 4.74
CA LEU A 387 -0.19 -19.55 4.50
C LEU A 387 1.03 -20.14 3.79
N LYS A 388 1.41 -21.38 4.16
CA LYS A 388 2.42 -22.18 3.48
C LYS A 388 1.97 -23.62 3.28
N GLY A 389 2.56 -24.29 2.28
CA GLY A 389 2.31 -25.70 2.02
C GLY A 389 2.78 -26.10 0.63
N ASN A 390 2.43 -27.34 0.22
CA ASN A 390 2.84 -27.86 -1.09
C ASN A 390 2.21 -27.09 -2.26
N LEU A 391 1.11 -26.33 -2.03
CA LEU A 391 0.47 -25.47 -3.02
C LEU A 391 1.11 -24.08 -3.07
N ALA A 392 1.68 -23.59 -1.96
CA ALA A 392 2.31 -22.28 -1.85
C ALA A 392 3.65 -22.35 -1.09
N PRO A 393 4.70 -22.96 -1.65
CA PRO A 393 5.99 -23.10 -0.95
C PRO A 393 6.70 -21.75 -0.69
N GLU A 394 6.48 -20.72 -1.51
CA GLU A 394 6.97 -19.35 -1.29
C GLU A 394 6.01 -18.50 -0.44
N GLY A 395 4.87 -19.08 -0.03
CA GLY A 395 3.87 -18.42 0.77
C GLY A 395 2.64 -17.94 -0.01
N ALA A 396 1.62 -17.59 0.76
CA ALA A 396 0.39 -16.95 0.32
C ALA A 396 -0.16 -16.13 1.48
N ILE A 397 -1.16 -15.29 1.23
CA ILE A 397 -1.72 -14.39 2.25
C ILE A 397 -3.25 -14.39 2.18
N VAL A 398 -3.90 -14.37 3.35
CA VAL A 398 -5.35 -14.32 3.48
C VAL A 398 -5.78 -13.31 4.52
N LYS A 399 -6.84 -12.57 4.23
CA LYS A 399 -7.49 -11.68 5.20
C LYS A 399 -8.58 -12.44 5.93
N ILE A 400 -8.49 -12.48 7.25
CA ILE A 400 -9.44 -13.18 8.14
C ILE A 400 -10.21 -12.22 9.05
N ALA A 401 -9.89 -10.93 9.04
CA ALA A 401 -10.60 -9.91 9.81
C ALA A 401 -12.11 -9.94 9.52
N GLY A 402 -12.91 -10.09 10.59
CA GLY A 402 -14.37 -10.20 10.49
C GLY A 402 -14.90 -11.58 10.07
N MET A 403 -14.05 -12.60 9.95
CA MET A 403 -14.48 -13.98 9.75
C MET A 403 -14.72 -14.67 11.10
N ALA A 404 -15.77 -15.49 11.18
CA ALA A 404 -16.00 -16.34 12.33
C ALA A 404 -15.01 -17.51 12.35
N GLU A 405 -14.62 -17.97 13.55
CA GLU A 405 -13.61 -19.01 13.74
C GLU A 405 -13.92 -20.30 12.98
N GLU A 406 -15.20 -20.67 12.91
CA GLU A 406 -15.71 -21.83 12.15
C GLU A 406 -15.49 -21.74 10.62
N HIS A 407 -15.18 -20.55 10.10
CA HIS A 407 -14.92 -20.31 8.68
C HIS A 407 -13.44 -20.11 8.34
N LEU A 408 -12.53 -20.38 9.29
CA LEU A 408 -11.09 -20.24 9.10
C LEU A 408 -10.42 -21.48 8.47
N SER A 409 -11.19 -22.51 8.16
CA SER A 409 -10.74 -23.69 7.39
C SER A 409 -11.72 -23.98 6.27
N PHE A 410 -11.19 -24.36 5.10
CA PHE A 410 -11.98 -24.70 3.93
C PHE A 410 -11.33 -25.86 3.17
N THR A 411 -12.13 -26.83 2.77
CA THR A 411 -11.68 -27.95 1.91
C THR A 411 -12.68 -28.15 0.81
N GLY A 412 -12.22 -28.22 -0.44
CA GLY A 412 -13.10 -28.41 -1.58
C GLY A 412 -12.36 -28.71 -2.88
N PRO A 413 -13.12 -29.09 -3.93
CA PRO A 413 -12.57 -29.36 -5.25
C PRO A 413 -12.14 -28.04 -5.93
N ALA A 414 -11.00 -28.09 -6.60
CA ALA A 414 -10.51 -27.01 -7.42
C ALA A 414 -11.42 -26.78 -8.64
N ARG A 415 -11.68 -25.53 -8.96
CA ARG A 415 -12.24 -25.07 -10.22
C ARG A 415 -11.30 -24.06 -10.83
N VAL A 416 -10.59 -24.47 -11.91
CA VAL A 416 -9.43 -23.75 -12.44
C VAL A 416 -9.84 -22.79 -13.54
N PHE A 417 -9.41 -21.53 -13.41
CA PHE A 417 -9.59 -20.45 -14.38
C PHE A 417 -8.27 -19.85 -14.78
N GLU A 418 -8.09 -19.60 -16.08
CA GLU A 418 -6.84 -19.05 -16.63
C GLU A 418 -6.72 -17.53 -16.45
N CYS A 419 -7.78 -16.86 -16.05
CA CYS A 419 -7.83 -15.43 -15.74
C CYS A 419 -9.09 -15.07 -14.94
N GLU A 420 -9.13 -13.82 -14.40
CA GLU A 420 -10.28 -13.32 -13.66
C GLU A 420 -11.57 -13.28 -14.50
N GLN A 421 -11.47 -12.96 -15.80
CA GLN A 421 -12.64 -12.87 -16.68
C GLN A 421 -13.41 -14.19 -16.76
N ASP A 422 -12.67 -15.31 -16.92
CA ASP A 422 -13.29 -16.64 -16.99
C ASP A 422 -14.00 -17.00 -15.67
N ALA A 423 -13.36 -16.65 -14.53
CA ALA A 423 -13.95 -16.86 -13.21
C ALA A 423 -15.18 -15.97 -12.99
N PHE A 424 -15.14 -14.72 -13.42
CA PHE A 424 -16.26 -13.80 -13.31
C PHE A 424 -17.45 -14.23 -14.18
N GLU A 425 -17.20 -14.70 -15.40
CA GLU A 425 -18.22 -15.27 -16.28
C GLU A 425 -18.88 -16.49 -15.65
N ALA A 426 -18.09 -17.39 -15.03
CA ALA A 426 -18.65 -18.53 -14.29
C ALA A 426 -19.55 -18.09 -13.15
N VAL A 427 -19.19 -17.03 -12.40
CA VAL A 427 -20.04 -16.47 -11.34
C VAL A 427 -21.33 -15.85 -11.91
N GLN A 428 -21.26 -15.08 -12.99
CA GLN A 428 -22.43 -14.48 -13.62
C GLN A 428 -23.43 -15.55 -14.09
N ASN A 429 -22.92 -16.63 -14.68
CA ASN A 429 -23.73 -17.74 -15.20
C ASN A 429 -24.13 -18.76 -14.12
N ARG A 430 -23.72 -18.55 -12.85
CA ARG A 430 -23.88 -19.52 -11.74
C ARG A 430 -23.37 -20.92 -12.10
N ALA A 431 -22.27 -20.97 -12.87
CA ALA A 431 -21.65 -22.21 -13.33
C ALA A 431 -20.62 -22.71 -12.30
N TYR A 432 -21.03 -22.87 -11.03
CA TYR A 432 -20.22 -23.35 -9.91
C TYR A 432 -21.14 -23.93 -8.81
N GLU A 433 -20.55 -24.62 -7.85
CA GLU A 433 -21.27 -25.25 -6.74
C GLU A 433 -20.79 -24.74 -5.38
N GLU A 434 -21.62 -24.91 -4.34
CA GLU A 434 -21.22 -24.70 -2.96
C GLU A 434 -20.11 -25.68 -2.59
N GLY A 435 -19.00 -25.20 -2.02
CA GLY A 435 -17.85 -26.01 -1.67
C GLY A 435 -16.70 -25.91 -2.68
N ASP A 436 -16.89 -25.31 -3.84
CA ASP A 436 -15.81 -25.13 -4.81
C ASP A 436 -14.69 -24.22 -4.30
N VAL A 437 -13.44 -24.54 -4.69
CA VAL A 437 -12.28 -23.65 -4.55
C VAL A 437 -11.92 -23.10 -5.94
N PHE A 438 -12.19 -21.82 -6.17
CA PHE A 438 -11.82 -21.15 -7.39
C PHE A 438 -10.31 -20.93 -7.42
N VAL A 439 -9.65 -21.44 -8.45
CA VAL A 439 -8.22 -21.25 -8.72
C VAL A 439 -8.08 -20.30 -9.90
N ILE A 440 -7.76 -19.03 -9.62
CA ILE A 440 -7.55 -18.02 -10.66
C ILE A 440 -6.06 -17.81 -10.83
N ARG A 441 -5.49 -18.33 -11.92
CA ARG A 441 -4.03 -18.33 -12.17
C ARG A 441 -3.64 -17.44 -13.34
N ASN A 442 -2.34 -17.25 -13.54
CA ASN A 442 -1.75 -16.32 -14.51
C ASN A 442 -2.13 -14.84 -14.27
N GLU A 443 -2.34 -14.49 -13.02
CA GLU A 443 -2.60 -13.13 -12.54
C GLU A 443 -1.48 -12.61 -11.62
N GLY A 444 -0.39 -13.38 -11.50
CA GLY A 444 0.83 -13.01 -10.78
C GLY A 444 1.63 -11.91 -11.48
N PRO A 445 2.73 -11.44 -10.87
CA PRO A 445 3.50 -10.28 -11.38
C PRO A 445 3.98 -10.43 -12.82
N ALA A 446 4.53 -11.58 -13.19
CA ALA A 446 5.04 -11.84 -14.53
C ALA A 446 3.98 -12.43 -15.47
N GLY A 447 3.18 -13.38 -15.00
CA GLY A 447 2.16 -14.06 -15.81
C GLY A 447 0.98 -13.17 -16.19
N GLY A 448 0.54 -12.35 -15.24
CA GLY A 448 -0.45 -11.30 -15.44
C GLY A 448 0.17 -9.92 -15.23
N PRO A 449 0.97 -9.39 -16.18
CA PRO A 449 1.77 -8.18 -15.96
C PRO A 449 0.98 -7.07 -15.30
N GLY A 450 1.54 -6.55 -14.19
CA GLY A 450 0.83 -5.60 -13.32
C GLY A 450 0.01 -6.25 -12.20
N MET A 451 -0.05 -7.60 -12.10
CA MET A 451 -0.62 -8.33 -10.97
C MET A 451 -1.92 -7.68 -10.47
N ARG A 452 -2.94 -7.62 -11.32
CA ARG A 452 -4.18 -6.87 -11.03
C ARG A 452 -4.86 -7.30 -9.72
N GLU A 453 -5.53 -6.36 -9.07
CA GLU A 453 -6.40 -6.66 -7.95
C GLU A 453 -7.78 -7.08 -8.43
N MET A 454 -8.30 -8.16 -7.86
CA MET A 454 -9.61 -8.68 -8.17
C MET A 454 -10.60 -8.31 -7.07
N LEU A 455 -11.74 -7.74 -7.44
CA LEU A 455 -12.85 -7.43 -6.54
C LEU A 455 -14.19 -7.81 -7.16
N ALA A 456 -14.33 -7.70 -8.48
CA ALA A 456 -15.61 -7.94 -9.17
C ALA A 456 -16.13 -9.37 -8.92
N THR A 457 -15.27 -10.38 -9.08
CA THR A 457 -15.63 -11.78 -8.85
C THR A 457 -16.06 -12.05 -7.40
N THR A 458 -15.29 -11.53 -6.42
CA THR A 458 -15.58 -11.73 -5.00
C THR A 458 -16.82 -10.96 -4.54
N ALA A 459 -17.05 -9.75 -5.06
CA ALA A 459 -18.24 -8.95 -4.78
C ALA A 459 -19.50 -9.61 -5.37
N ALA A 460 -19.41 -10.17 -6.59
CA ALA A 460 -20.52 -10.89 -7.22
C ALA A 460 -20.90 -12.16 -6.43
N LEU A 461 -19.92 -12.97 -5.99
CA LEU A 461 -20.14 -14.12 -5.11
C LEU A 461 -20.80 -13.70 -3.79
N SER A 462 -20.32 -12.61 -3.18
CA SER A 462 -20.89 -12.07 -1.94
C SER A 462 -22.33 -11.61 -2.14
N GLY A 463 -22.61 -10.89 -3.24
CA GLY A 463 -23.95 -10.45 -3.62
C GLY A 463 -24.93 -11.61 -3.86
N GLN A 464 -24.44 -12.75 -4.35
CA GLN A 464 -25.19 -13.99 -4.52
C GLN A 464 -25.36 -14.81 -3.22
N GLY A 465 -24.78 -14.35 -2.09
CA GLY A 465 -24.81 -15.06 -0.80
C GLY A 465 -23.84 -16.23 -0.70
N MET A 466 -22.87 -16.33 -1.62
CA MET A 466 -21.92 -17.44 -1.73
C MET A 466 -20.53 -17.13 -1.14
N GLY A 467 -20.30 -15.92 -0.65
CA GLY A 467 -18.99 -15.46 -0.17
C GLY A 467 -18.40 -16.24 1.03
N LYS A 468 -19.20 -17.06 1.72
CA LYS A 468 -18.73 -17.97 2.80
C LYS A 468 -18.76 -19.44 2.38
N LYS A 469 -19.23 -19.74 1.19
CA LYS A 469 -19.52 -21.09 0.69
C LYS A 469 -18.59 -21.50 -0.45
N VAL A 470 -17.81 -20.58 -0.98
CA VAL A 470 -16.81 -20.77 -2.02
C VAL A 470 -15.54 -20.09 -1.55
N ALA A 471 -14.39 -20.76 -1.66
CA ALA A 471 -13.07 -20.16 -1.45
C ALA A 471 -12.44 -19.77 -2.78
N LEU A 472 -11.55 -18.78 -2.76
CA LEU A 472 -10.79 -18.35 -3.93
C LEU A 472 -9.29 -18.36 -3.61
N ILE A 473 -8.47 -18.85 -4.54
CA ILE A 473 -7.02 -18.75 -4.50
C ILE A 473 -6.48 -18.16 -5.80
N THR A 474 -5.40 -17.40 -5.73
CA THR A 474 -4.77 -16.79 -6.90
C THR A 474 -3.28 -16.53 -6.70
N ASP A 475 -2.49 -16.61 -7.77
CA ASP A 475 -1.12 -16.07 -7.82
C ASP A 475 -1.10 -14.55 -7.98
N GLY A 476 -2.25 -13.93 -8.24
CA GLY A 476 -2.48 -12.50 -8.25
C GLY A 476 -2.86 -11.94 -6.88
N ARG A 477 -3.71 -10.90 -6.87
CA ARG A 477 -4.14 -10.18 -5.67
C ARG A 477 -5.65 -10.03 -5.60
N PHE A 478 -6.17 -9.96 -4.36
CA PHE A 478 -7.52 -9.46 -4.11
C PHE A 478 -7.46 -8.05 -3.53
N SER A 479 -8.46 -7.23 -3.83
CA SER A 479 -8.60 -5.88 -3.28
C SER A 479 -8.65 -5.91 -1.75
N GLY A 480 -8.13 -4.87 -1.10
CA GLY A 480 -8.26 -4.67 0.35
C GLY A 480 -9.71 -4.59 0.83
N ALA A 481 -10.67 -4.30 -0.07
CA ALA A 481 -12.10 -4.28 0.21
C ALA A 481 -12.79 -5.66 0.12
N THR A 482 -12.07 -6.71 -0.31
CA THR A 482 -12.61 -8.06 -0.48
C THR A 482 -13.06 -8.67 0.86
N ARG A 483 -14.21 -9.35 0.83
CA ARG A 483 -14.75 -10.21 1.89
C ARG A 483 -14.79 -11.67 1.44
N GLY A 484 -14.79 -12.59 2.39
CA GLY A 484 -14.80 -14.03 2.14
C GLY A 484 -13.41 -14.67 2.20
N PHE A 485 -13.34 -15.98 1.98
CA PHE A 485 -12.10 -16.75 2.11
C PHE A 485 -11.27 -16.65 0.81
N CYS A 486 -10.50 -15.59 0.68
CA CYS A 486 -9.75 -15.24 -0.52
C CYS A 486 -8.26 -15.19 -0.24
N VAL A 487 -7.53 -16.15 -0.80
CA VAL A 487 -6.07 -16.31 -0.66
C VAL A 487 -5.38 -15.74 -1.89
N GLY A 488 -4.59 -14.70 -1.70
CA GLY A 488 -3.75 -14.10 -2.74
C GLY A 488 -2.28 -14.43 -2.58
N HIS A 489 -1.47 -13.95 -3.54
CA HIS A 489 -0.01 -14.07 -3.53
C HIS A 489 0.49 -15.52 -3.48
N VAL A 490 -0.27 -16.49 -4.01
CA VAL A 490 0.16 -17.89 -4.02
C VAL A 490 1.44 -18.00 -4.85
N GLY A 491 2.54 -18.31 -4.19
CA GLY A 491 3.87 -18.36 -4.80
C GLY A 491 4.56 -19.71 -4.68
N PRO A 492 5.35 -20.09 -5.71
CA PRO A 492 5.63 -19.40 -6.98
C PRO A 492 4.39 -19.24 -7.86
N GLU A 493 4.33 -18.12 -8.63
CA GLU A 493 3.23 -17.89 -9.57
C GLU A 493 3.19 -18.93 -10.72
N ALA A 494 2.04 -19.04 -11.39
CA ALA A 494 1.86 -19.99 -12.48
C ALA A 494 2.84 -19.78 -13.65
N ALA A 495 3.20 -18.53 -13.96
CA ALA A 495 4.16 -18.20 -15.01
C ALA A 495 5.58 -18.76 -14.76
N HIS A 496 5.92 -19.01 -13.51
CA HIS A 496 7.19 -19.65 -13.12
C HIS A 496 7.06 -21.16 -12.84
N GLY A 497 5.94 -21.77 -13.24
CA GLY A 497 5.70 -23.21 -13.02
C GLY A 497 5.50 -23.57 -11.55
N GLY A 498 4.99 -22.65 -10.75
CA GLY A 498 4.57 -22.93 -9.37
C GLY A 498 3.46 -23.96 -9.32
N PRO A 499 3.21 -24.60 -8.13
CA PRO A 499 2.20 -25.66 -8.00
C PRO A 499 0.80 -25.23 -8.49
N ILE A 500 0.44 -23.96 -8.37
CA ILE A 500 -0.84 -23.43 -8.85
C ILE A 500 -1.02 -23.61 -10.38
N ALA A 501 0.09 -23.63 -11.16
CA ALA A 501 0.06 -23.90 -12.60
C ALA A 501 -0.33 -25.34 -12.93
N LEU A 502 -0.12 -26.25 -11.99
CA LEU A 502 -0.25 -27.69 -12.18
C LEU A 502 -1.64 -28.22 -11.79
N LEU A 503 -2.46 -27.37 -11.16
CA LEU A 503 -3.80 -27.75 -10.70
C LEU A 503 -4.75 -28.04 -11.85
N LYS A 504 -5.65 -29.00 -11.62
CA LYS A 504 -6.73 -29.41 -12.54
C LYS A 504 -8.07 -29.33 -11.82
N ASP A 505 -9.16 -29.19 -12.57
CA ASP A 505 -10.51 -29.28 -12.02
C ASP A 505 -10.69 -30.59 -11.23
N GLY A 506 -11.25 -30.48 -10.04
CA GLY A 506 -11.50 -31.59 -9.12
C GLY A 506 -10.37 -31.93 -8.16
N ASP A 507 -9.17 -31.32 -8.27
CA ASP A 507 -8.10 -31.50 -7.29
C ASP A 507 -8.57 -30.99 -5.92
N THR A 508 -8.42 -31.77 -4.87
CA THR A 508 -8.84 -31.37 -3.51
C THR A 508 -7.84 -30.40 -2.90
N ILE A 509 -8.31 -29.19 -2.55
CA ILE A 509 -7.52 -28.16 -1.91
C ILE A 509 -8.00 -27.98 -0.47
N THR A 510 -7.07 -27.92 0.47
CA THR A 510 -7.33 -27.61 1.89
C THR A 510 -6.59 -26.34 2.28
N ILE A 511 -7.33 -25.40 2.88
CA ILE A 511 -6.85 -24.13 3.39
C ILE A 511 -7.18 -24.07 4.87
N ASN A 512 -6.18 -23.85 5.74
CA ASN A 512 -6.38 -23.71 7.19
C ASN A 512 -5.65 -22.46 7.69
N ALA A 513 -6.40 -21.38 7.88
CA ALA A 513 -5.85 -20.10 8.32
C ALA A 513 -5.41 -20.13 9.79
N MET A 514 -5.96 -21.02 10.63
CA MET A 514 -5.53 -21.17 12.02
C MET A 514 -4.13 -21.78 12.13
N GLU A 515 -3.85 -22.78 11.29
CA GLU A 515 -2.55 -23.44 11.23
C GLU A 515 -1.57 -22.75 10.28
N GLY A 516 -2.04 -21.80 9.47
CA GLY A 516 -1.24 -21.11 8.44
C GLY A 516 -0.85 -22.04 7.29
N THR A 517 -1.75 -22.96 6.88
CA THR A 517 -1.44 -23.95 5.85
C THR A 517 -2.35 -23.86 4.62
N ILE A 518 -1.79 -24.16 3.45
CA ILE A 518 -2.51 -24.36 2.19
C ILE A 518 -1.90 -25.52 1.43
N SER A 519 -2.72 -26.50 1.07
CA SER A 519 -2.24 -27.72 0.42
C SER A 519 -3.21 -28.24 -0.63
N VAL A 520 -2.66 -29.00 -1.57
CA VAL A 520 -3.41 -29.83 -2.51
C VAL A 520 -3.15 -31.29 -2.19
N ASP A 521 -4.19 -32.13 -2.28
CA ASP A 521 -4.10 -33.59 -2.03
C ASP A 521 -3.52 -34.30 -3.28
N LEU A 522 -2.26 -34.01 -3.55
CA LEU A 522 -1.44 -34.65 -4.61
C LEU A 522 -0.12 -35.08 -4.00
N SER A 523 0.34 -36.25 -4.40
CA SER A 523 1.68 -36.72 -4.02
C SER A 523 2.78 -35.89 -4.70
N ASP A 524 3.96 -35.84 -4.07
CA ASP A 524 5.13 -35.16 -4.66
C ASP A 524 5.46 -35.74 -6.05
N ALA A 525 5.34 -37.08 -6.21
CA ALA A 525 5.56 -37.74 -7.49
C ALA A 525 4.57 -37.27 -8.58
N GLU A 526 3.31 -37.04 -8.21
CA GLU A 526 2.29 -36.54 -9.14
C GLU A 526 2.53 -35.06 -9.48
N LEU A 527 2.90 -34.23 -8.52
CA LEU A 527 3.28 -32.83 -8.76
C LEU A 527 4.50 -32.75 -9.69
N GLU A 528 5.54 -33.58 -9.48
CA GLU A 528 6.70 -33.62 -10.36
C GLU A 528 6.35 -34.12 -11.76
N GLN A 529 5.45 -35.11 -11.91
CA GLN A 529 4.97 -35.54 -13.21
C GLN A 529 4.22 -34.43 -13.93
N ARG A 530 3.28 -33.73 -13.24
CA ARG A 530 2.54 -32.61 -13.83
C ARG A 530 3.46 -31.45 -14.20
N LYS A 531 4.54 -31.23 -13.44
CA LYS A 531 5.56 -30.23 -13.75
C LYS A 531 6.37 -30.61 -14.98
N ALA A 532 6.70 -31.90 -15.16
CA ALA A 532 7.36 -32.37 -16.37
C ALA A 532 6.49 -32.22 -17.62
N ASP A 533 5.17 -32.34 -17.46
CA ASP A 533 4.19 -32.18 -18.54
C ASP A 533 3.81 -30.71 -18.81
N TRP A 534 4.24 -29.79 -17.95
CA TRP A 534 3.90 -28.37 -18.07
C TRP A 534 4.62 -27.73 -19.27
N THR A 535 3.86 -27.13 -20.19
CA THR A 535 4.35 -26.61 -21.46
C THR A 535 4.96 -25.20 -21.40
N GLY A 536 5.06 -24.63 -20.19
CA GLY A 536 5.59 -23.29 -19.99
C GLY A 536 4.52 -22.23 -19.72
N ALA A 537 4.97 -21.02 -19.45
CA ALA A 537 4.12 -19.88 -19.16
C ALA A 537 3.20 -19.52 -20.33
N ARG A 538 1.99 -19.06 -20.03
CA ARG A 538 1.11 -18.44 -21.01
C ARG A 538 1.80 -17.18 -21.58
N PRO A 539 1.85 -17.01 -22.92
CA PRO A 539 2.42 -15.80 -23.51
C PRO A 539 1.67 -14.55 -23.03
N THR A 540 2.41 -13.50 -22.66
CA THR A 540 1.79 -12.20 -22.36
C THR A 540 1.17 -11.59 -23.62
N ILE A 541 0.04 -10.92 -23.46
CA ILE A 541 -0.59 -10.15 -24.54
C ILE A 541 0.12 -8.82 -24.82
N TYR A 542 1.06 -8.41 -23.97
CA TYR A 542 1.80 -7.15 -24.11
C TYR A 542 3.09 -7.36 -24.88
N GLY A 543 3.12 -6.91 -26.15
CA GLY A 543 4.29 -6.98 -27.01
C GLY A 543 5.25 -5.78 -26.90
N ALA A 544 4.87 -4.70 -26.20
CA ALA A 544 5.66 -3.48 -26.07
C ALA A 544 5.14 -2.59 -24.91
N GLY A 545 5.86 -1.52 -24.59
CA GLY A 545 5.42 -0.49 -23.65
C GLY A 545 5.74 -0.81 -22.18
N ALA A 546 5.03 -0.12 -21.26
CA ALA A 546 5.32 -0.20 -19.83
C ALA A 546 5.09 -1.59 -19.25
N LEU A 547 3.95 -2.22 -19.57
CA LEU A 547 3.63 -3.55 -19.05
C LEU A 547 4.54 -4.65 -19.63
N TRP A 548 5.03 -4.49 -20.87
CA TRP A 548 6.05 -5.39 -21.41
C TRP A 548 7.37 -5.28 -20.63
N LYS A 549 7.85 -4.04 -20.37
CA LYS A 549 9.06 -3.81 -19.57
C LYS A 549 8.91 -4.40 -18.17
N TYR A 550 7.76 -4.15 -17.55
CA TYR A 550 7.44 -4.67 -16.23
C TYR A 550 7.53 -6.20 -16.19
N ALA A 551 6.89 -6.89 -17.14
CA ALA A 551 6.92 -8.36 -17.22
C ALA A 551 8.34 -8.94 -17.40
N GLN A 552 9.26 -8.20 -18.06
CA GLN A 552 10.64 -8.64 -18.26
C GLN A 552 11.51 -8.51 -17.01
N LEU A 553 11.18 -7.57 -16.12
CA LEU A 553 12.04 -7.16 -15.00
C LEU A 553 11.50 -7.58 -13.64
N VAL A 554 10.20 -7.79 -13.53
CA VAL A 554 9.55 -8.02 -12.24
C VAL A 554 10.01 -9.31 -11.59
N GLY A 555 10.39 -9.18 -10.31
CA GLY A 555 10.73 -10.30 -9.44
C GLY A 555 9.50 -10.94 -8.79
N PRO A 556 9.72 -12.00 -8.00
CA PRO A 556 8.64 -12.73 -7.37
C PRO A 556 7.90 -11.93 -6.28
N THR A 557 6.67 -12.36 -6.01
CA THR A 557 5.77 -11.70 -5.06
C THR A 557 6.34 -11.65 -3.64
N TYR A 558 6.99 -12.72 -3.18
CA TYR A 558 7.53 -12.77 -1.81
C TYR A 558 8.66 -11.75 -1.55
N LEU A 559 9.29 -11.23 -2.61
CA LEU A 559 10.27 -10.13 -2.59
C LEU A 559 9.65 -8.76 -2.85
N GLY A 560 8.34 -8.66 -2.99
CA GLY A 560 7.62 -7.40 -3.22
C GLY A 560 7.32 -7.08 -4.68
N ALA A 561 7.55 -7.99 -5.64
CA ALA A 561 7.32 -7.79 -7.08
C ALA A 561 7.96 -6.49 -7.58
N VAL A 562 9.26 -6.34 -7.36
CA VAL A 562 10.09 -5.17 -7.73
C VAL A 562 10.84 -5.42 -9.04
N THR A 563 11.27 -4.35 -9.72
CA THR A 563 11.81 -4.43 -11.08
C THR A 563 13.31 -4.14 -11.18
N HIS A 564 14.04 -4.11 -10.06
CA HIS A 564 15.49 -3.82 -10.01
C HIS A 564 16.16 -4.54 -8.82
N PRO A 565 17.52 -4.57 -8.75
CA PRO A 565 18.26 -5.34 -7.74
C PRO A 565 18.14 -4.85 -6.29
N GLY A 566 17.61 -3.65 -6.04
CA GLY A 566 17.40 -3.09 -4.70
C GLY A 566 18.55 -2.27 -4.12
N GLY A 567 18.32 -1.76 -2.91
CA GLY A 567 19.22 -0.81 -2.26
C GLY A 567 20.60 -1.34 -1.87
N LYS A 568 20.79 -2.66 -1.82
CA LYS A 568 22.12 -3.27 -1.60
C LYS A 568 23.09 -3.00 -2.78
N ALA A 569 22.54 -2.84 -3.99
CA ALA A 569 23.33 -2.57 -5.19
C ALA A 569 23.52 -1.06 -5.49
N GLU A 570 22.89 -0.19 -4.70
CA GLU A 570 22.90 1.26 -4.93
C GLU A 570 24.25 1.87 -4.56
N GLY A 571 24.86 2.55 -5.52
CA GLY A 571 26.18 3.21 -5.35
C GLY A 571 26.23 4.61 -5.96
N HIS A 572 25.07 5.31 -6.04
CA HIS A 572 25.00 6.63 -6.65
C HIS A 572 25.84 7.68 -5.89
N ALA A 573 26.61 8.45 -6.63
CA ALA A 573 27.32 9.62 -6.13
C ALA A 573 27.27 10.75 -7.17
N TYR A 574 27.10 11.97 -6.72
CA TYR A 574 27.23 13.14 -7.59
C TYR A 574 28.71 13.41 -7.86
N MET A 575 29.09 13.49 -9.14
CA MET A 575 30.43 13.86 -9.58
C MET A 575 30.36 15.08 -10.47
N ASP A 576 31.21 16.08 -10.20
CA ASP A 576 31.41 17.24 -11.07
C ASP A 576 32.33 16.87 -12.24
N LEU A 577 32.02 17.38 -13.43
CA LEU A 577 32.89 17.28 -14.62
C LEU A 577 33.94 18.38 -14.63
#